data_9fed6ea86eeff5633dc196ee03af00c7
#
_entry.id   9fed6ea86eeff5633dc196ee03af00c7
#
_cell.length_a   1.000
_cell.length_b   1.000
_cell.length_c   1.000
_cell.angle_alpha   90.00
_cell.angle_beta   90.00
_cell.angle_gamma   90.00
#
_symmetry.space_group_name_H-M   'P 1'
#
loop_
_entity.id
_entity.type
_entity.pdbx_description
1 polymer ?
#
loop_
_entity_poly.entity_id
_entity_poly.type
_entity_poly.pdbx_seq_one_letter_code
_entity_poly.pdbx_strand_id
1 'polypeptide(L)'
;MTMQDFLKLKKIQPFKTSRTDAKGVNFASIFGCSGSTLGTQLKGYGFNETKVTTVMNNLGLANAVNAQILKGKEKGKAVDPLSIKYTVVGTKIRELFFKTYPGLWERTVREQKFAKKHGYVRAWTGPVRHLAELRFMKKNAEGEVIGADAVLYKSEFAHLNNDATNSPIQTAEVYQAMPDVTTQMVFVTTCGLRSRVFNVVHDSFELYIYKPERDLYYAFLTELAAYSRQPHFGIPMHIDVEESDLDNNEVFREGREVNIENFDLKTEIKNWNERFPSHQLDYDKVHQIIVDNIPIHGCLDEREYIGHGYIPHKVANGKDVEVITA
;
A
#
# COMPACT_ATOMS: atom_id res chain seq x y z
N MET A 1 -25.86 2.89 -5.56
CA MET A 1 -25.20 1.62 -5.25
C MET A 1 -24.62 1.75 -3.86
N THR A 2 -24.98 0.87 -2.94
CA THR A 2 -24.46 0.86 -1.58
C THR A 2 -23.07 0.19 -1.55
N MET A 3 -22.30 0.42 -0.47
CA MET A 3 -21.02 -0.27 -0.28
C MET A 3 -21.21 -1.80 -0.27
N GLN A 4 -22.31 -2.29 0.33
CA GLN A 4 -22.63 -3.72 0.33
C GLN A 4 -22.88 -4.27 -1.08
N ASP A 5 -23.57 -3.51 -1.95
CA ASP A 5 -23.78 -3.91 -3.34
C ASP A 5 -22.45 -3.94 -4.11
N PHE A 6 -21.58 -2.96 -3.87
CA PHE A 6 -20.25 -2.94 -4.46
C PHE A 6 -19.41 -4.14 -4.01
N LEU A 7 -19.43 -4.46 -2.72
CA LEU A 7 -18.69 -5.61 -2.17
C LEU A 7 -19.19 -6.95 -2.72
N LYS A 8 -20.49 -7.07 -3.00
CA LYS A 8 -21.04 -8.25 -3.70
C LYS A 8 -20.56 -8.32 -5.14
N LEU A 9 -20.61 -7.19 -5.88
CA LEU A 9 -20.19 -7.14 -7.27
C LEU A 9 -18.71 -7.46 -7.46
N LYS A 10 -17.83 -7.07 -6.53
CA LYS A 10 -16.38 -7.34 -6.62
C LYS A 10 -16.04 -8.83 -6.73
N LYS A 11 -16.93 -9.72 -6.27
CA LYS A 11 -16.76 -11.19 -6.30
C LYS A 11 -17.34 -11.84 -7.55
N ILE A 12 -18.09 -11.09 -8.38
CA ILE A 12 -18.82 -11.62 -9.55
C ILE A 12 -18.02 -11.37 -10.83
N GLN A 13 -17.86 -12.41 -11.68
CA GLN A 13 -17.32 -12.26 -13.03
C GLN A 13 -18.35 -11.60 -13.95
N PRO A 14 -17.95 -10.71 -14.89
CA PRO A 14 -16.58 -10.30 -15.23
C PRO A 14 -16.00 -9.17 -14.34
N PHE A 15 -16.74 -8.66 -13.37
CA PHE A 15 -16.33 -7.53 -12.55
C PHE A 15 -15.07 -7.83 -11.72
N LYS A 16 -14.97 -9.06 -11.18
CA LYS A 16 -13.76 -9.51 -10.45
C LYS A 16 -12.50 -9.39 -11.32
N THR A 17 -12.54 -9.86 -12.56
CA THR A 17 -11.41 -9.76 -13.50
C THR A 17 -11.07 -8.31 -13.81
N SER A 18 -12.07 -7.48 -14.14
CA SER A 18 -11.85 -6.06 -14.43
C SER A 18 -11.27 -5.30 -13.23
N ARG A 19 -11.71 -5.64 -12.02
CA ARG A 19 -11.17 -5.05 -10.78
C ARG A 19 -9.71 -5.45 -10.57
N THR A 20 -9.35 -6.70 -10.82
CA THR A 20 -7.97 -7.19 -10.69
C THR A 20 -7.05 -6.50 -11.70
N ASP A 21 -7.48 -6.39 -12.96
CA ASP A 21 -6.76 -5.66 -14.01
C ASP A 21 -6.56 -4.19 -13.61
N ALA A 22 -7.61 -3.53 -13.14
CA ALA A 22 -7.56 -2.14 -12.68
C ALA A 22 -6.67 -1.95 -11.45
N LYS A 23 -6.70 -2.88 -10.50
CA LYS A 23 -5.81 -2.87 -9.31
C LYS A 23 -4.35 -2.88 -9.75
N GLY A 24 -3.96 -3.77 -10.67
CA GLY A 24 -2.59 -3.85 -11.17
C GLY A 24 -2.14 -2.56 -11.85
N VAL A 25 -2.99 -1.96 -12.71
CA VAL A 25 -2.70 -0.68 -13.38
C VAL A 25 -2.57 0.46 -12.37
N ASN A 26 -3.47 0.54 -11.39
CA ASN A 26 -3.46 1.59 -10.38
C ASN A 26 -2.18 1.50 -9.52
N PHE A 27 -1.85 0.32 -8.98
CA PHE A 27 -0.64 0.14 -8.19
C PHE A 27 0.63 0.46 -8.98
N ALA A 28 0.77 -0.06 -10.19
CA ALA A 28 1.91 0.24 -11.03
C ALA A 28 2.07 1.74 -11.29
N SER A 29 0.96 2.46 -11.50
CA SER A 29 0.97 3.91 -11.72
C SER A 29 1.33 4.67 -10.45
N ILE A 30 0.72 4.34 -9.31
CA ILE A 30 0.98 4.96 -7.99
C ILE A 30 2.44 4.76 -7.58
N PHE A 31 2.99 3.57 -7.80
CA PHE A 31 4.38 3.23 -7.50
C PHE A 31 5.38 3.72 -8.55
N GLY A 32 4.97 4.59 -9.46
CA GLY A 32 5.87 5.33 -10.33
C GLY A 32 6.46 4.54 -11.49
N CYS A 33 5.86 3.40 -11.88
CA CYS A 33 6.35 2.66 -13.05
C CYS A 33 6.32 3.54 -14.31
N SER A 34 7.25 3.31 -15.22
CA SER A 34 7.23 3.97 -16.54
C SER A 34 6.07 3.43 -17.40
N GLY A 35 5.64 4.20 -18.39
CA GLY A 35 4.62 3.72 -19.31
C GLY A 35 5.06 2.47 -20.09
N SER A 36 6.35 2.33 -20.40
CA SER A 36 6.90 1.10 -21.00
C SER A 36 6.85 -0.08 -20.03
N THR A 37 7.20 0.11 -18.77
CA THR A 37 7.11 -0.92 -17.73
C THR A 37 5.66 -1.35 -17.52
N LEU A 38 4.72 -0.40 -17.42
CA LEU A 38 3.30 -0.70 -17.35
C LEU A 38 2.84 -1.51 -18.56
N GLY A 39 3.25 -1.12 -19.76
CA GLY A 39 2.97 -1.87 -20.99
C GLY A 39 3.42 -3.33 -20.91
N THR A 40 4.62 -3.59 -20.39
CA THR A 40 5.12 -4.96 -20.18
C THR A 40 4.28 -5.71 -19.15
N GLN A 41 3.89 -5.06 -18.06
CA GLN A 41 3.09 -5.66 -16.99
C GLN A 41 1.65 -5.97 -17.42
N LEU A 42 1.10 -5.22 -18.40
CA LEU A 42 -0.25 -5.49 -18.92
C LEU A 42 -0.42 -6.94 -19.37
N LYS A 43 0.63 -7.59 -19.87
CA LYS A 43 0.59 -9.02 -20.22
C LYS A 43 0.26 -9.89 -19.01
N GLY A 44 0.88 -9.60 -17.86
CA GLY A 44 0.62 -10.29 -16.60
C GLY A 44 -0.79 -10.02 -16.03
N TYR A 45 -1.38 -8.89 -16.39
CA TYR A 45 -2.75 -8.51 -15.97
C TYR A 45 -3.84 -9.01 -16.92
N GLY A 46 -3.53 -10.00 -17.77
CA GLY A 46 -4.51 -10.59 -18.67
C GLY A 46 -4.81 -9.79 -19.94
N PHE A 47 -4.01 -8.78 -20.27
CA PHE A 47 -4.08 -8.10 -21.55
C PHE A 47 -3.35 -8.91 -22.63
N ASN A 48 -4.08 -9.76 -23.33
CA ASN A 48 -3.56 -10.43 -24.52
C ASN A 48 -3.48 -9.48 -25.72
N GLU A 49 -2.97 -9.96 -26.85
CA GLU A 49 -2.83 -9.15 -28.06
C GLU A 49 -4.16 -8.56 -28.56
N THR A 50 -5.24 -9.31 -28.46
CA THR A 50 -6.58 -8.84 -28.85
C THR A 50 -7.03 -7.67 -27.97
N LYS A 51 -6.93 -7.82 -26.65
CA LYS A 51 -7.29 -6.75 -25.69
C LYS A 51 -6.46 -5.48 -25.90
N VAL A 52 -5.12 -5.60 -26.02
CA VAL A 52 -4.27 -4.43 -26.20
C VAL A 52 -4.54 -3.74 -27.55
N THR A 53 -4.85 -4.51 -28.59
CA THR A 53 -5.22 -3.96 -29.91
C THR A 53 -6.56 -3.24 -29.84
N THR A 54 -7.54 -3.80 -29.16
CA THR A 54 -8.85 -3.14 -28.93
C THR A 54 -8.67 -1.81 -28.18
N VAL A 55 -7.89 -1.81 -27.11
CA VAL A 55 -7.62 -0.58 -26.33
C VAL A 55 -6.85 0.44 -27.18
N MET A 56 -5.85 0.00 -27.95
CA MET A 56 -5.10 0.84 -28.88
C MET A 56 -6.03 1.54 -29.88
N ASN A 57 -6.96 0.80 -30.48
CA ASN A 57 -7.90 1.33 -31.46
C ASN A 57 -8.90 2.31 -30.79
N ASN A 58 -9.46 1.95 -29.66
CA ASN A 58 -10.40 2.80 -28.90
C ASN A 58 -9.78 4.13 -28.46
N LEU A 59 -8.47 4.13 -28.20
CA LEU A 59 -7.71 5.33 -27.84
C LEU A 59 -7.09 6.08 -29.05
N GLY A 60 -7.30 5.60 -30.26
CA GLY A 60 -6.78 6.22 -31.49
C GLY A 60 -5.24 6.20 -31.60
N LEU A 61 -4.58 5.18 -31.05
CA LEU A 61 -3.10 5.14 -30.92
C LEU A 61 -2.37 4.47 -32.09
N ALA A 62 -3.06 4.04 -33.13
CA ALA A 62 -2.45 3.33 -34.26
C ALA A 62 -1.31 4.11 -34.92
N ASN A 63 -1.49 5.41 -35.15
CA ASN A 63 -0.45 6.27 -35.71
C ASN A 63 0.77 6.41 -34.79
N ALA A 64 0.59 6.49 -33.50
CA ALA A 64 1.68 6.56 -32.52
C ALA A 64 2.50 5.26 -32.49
N VAL A 65 1.85 4.11 -32.60
CA VAL A 65 2.51 2.80 -32.71
C VAL A 65 3.34 2.73 -33.99
N ASN A 66 2.75 3.08 -35.15
CA ASN A 66 3.44 3.07 -36.43
C ASN A 66 4.65 4.02 -36.44
N ALA A 67 4.51 5.21 -35.89
CA ALA A 67 5.61 6.18 -35.79
C ALA A 67 6.77 5.62 -34.95
N GLN A 68 6.50 4.92 -33.83
CA GLN A 68 7.56 4.31 -33.05
C GLN A 68 8.23 3.12 -33.73
N ILE A 69 7.47 2.33 -34.51
CA ILE A 69 8.02 1.24 -35.31
C ILE A 69 8.99 1.79 -36.37
N LEU A 70 8.57 2.84 -37.09
CA LEU A 70 9.40 3.49 -38.12
C LEU A 70 10.69 4.05 -37.51
N LYS A 71 10.57 4.80 -36.43
CA LYS A 71 11.73 5.37 -35.72
C LYS A 71 12.69 4.30 -35.19
N GLY A 72 12.20 3.13 -34.79
CA GLY A 72 13.04 1.99 -34.40
C GLY A 72 13.82 1.44 -35.58
N LYS A 73 13.16 1.24 -36.73
CA LYS A 73 13.77 0.75 -37.97
C LYS A 73 14.83 1.72 -38.53
N GLU A 74 14.54 3.02 -38.55
CA GLU A 74 15.48 4.07 -38.94
C GLU A 74 16.77 4.06 -38.11
N LYS A 75 16.68 3.66 -36.83
CA LYS A 75 17.83 3.51 -35.95
C LYS A 75 18.54 2.16 -36.06
N GLY A 76 18.17 1.33 -37.01
CA GLY A 76 18.74 -0.01 -37.19
C GLY A 76 18.45 -1.00 -36.04
N LYS A 77 17.43 -0.75 -35.22
CA LYS A 77 17.07 -1.62 -34.12
C LYS A 77 16.13 -2.73 -34.58
N ALA A 78 16.30 -3.92 -34.03
CA ALA A 78 15.27 -4.96 -34.11
C ALA A 78 14.00 -4.45 -33.42
N VAL A 79 12.90 -4.42 -34.14
CA VAL A 79 11.63 -3.87 -33.67
C VAL A 79 10.61 -4.98 -33.56
N ASP A 80 10.12 -5.23 -32.34
CA ASP A 80 8.94 -6.04 -32.11
C ASP A 80 7.68 -5.15 -32.07
N PRO A 81 6.82 -5.22 -33.09
CA PRO A 81 5.62 -4.39 -33.16
C PRO A 81 4.66 -4.60 -32.00
N LEU A 82 4.57 -5.83 -31.47
CA LEU A 82 3.71 -6.14 -30.35
C LEU A 82 4.22 -5.49 -29.05
N SER A 83 5.50 -5.53 -28.79
CA SER A 83 6.11 -4.86 -27.64
C SER A 83 5.91 -3.32 -27.71
N ILE A 84 6.05 -2.74 -28.90
CA ILE A 84 5.76 -1.31 -29.09
C ILE A 84 4.30 -0.99 -28.83
N LYS A 85 3.37 -1.83 -29.29
CA LYS A 85 1.95 -1.67 -29.03
C LYS A 85 1.67 -1.62 -27.54
N TYR A 86 2.20 -2.57 -26.75
CA TYR A 86 2.07 -2.57 -25.29
C TYR A 86 2.67 -1.31 -24.66
N THR A 87 3.84 -0.89 -25.09
CA THR A 87 4.52 0.31 -24.58
C THR A 87 3.69 1.58 -24.81
N VAL A 88 3.14 1.76 -26.01
CA VAL A 88 2.33 2.94 -26.36
C VAL A 88 1.01 2.94 -25.59
N VAL A 89 0.35 1.79 -25.49
CA VAL A 89 -0.89 1.64 -24.72
C VAL A 89 -0.63 1.87 -23.24
N GLY A 90 0.40 1.26 -22.65
CA GLY A 90 0.75 1.45 -21.25
C GLY A 90 1.09 2.90 -20.91
N THR A 91 1.83 3.59 -21.81
CA THR A 91 2.12 5.01 -21.65
C THR A 91 0.83 5.84 -21.63
N LYS A 92 -0.11 5.55 -22.55
CA LYS A 92 -1.38 6.28 -22.62
C LYS A 92 -2.28 6.02 -21.43
N ILE A 93 -2.37 4.78 -20.96
CA ILE A 93 -3.11 4.43 -19.74
C ILE A 93 -2.55 5.20 -18.54
N ARG A 94 -1.23 5.23 -18.37
CA ARG A 94 -0.57 5.99 -17.32
C ARG A 94 -0.86 7.50 -17.40
N GLU A 95 -0.80 8.09 -18.60
CA GLU A 95 -1.17 9.50 -18.81
C GLU A 95 -2.62 9.78 -18.39
N LEU A 96 -3.55 8.91 -18.77
CA LEU A 96 -4.97 9.04 -18.41
C LEU A 96 -5.16 8.89 -16.89
N PHE A 97 -4.45 7.96 -16.26
CA PHE A 97 -4.47 7.80 -14.80
C PHE A 97 -4.08 9.10 -14.08
N PHE A 98 -2.95 9.69 -14.44
CA PHE A 98 -2.50 10.93 -13.82
C PHE A 98 -3.31 12.17 -14.22
N LYS A 99 -3.98 12.12 -15.38
CA LYS A 99 -4.96 13.15 -15.72
C LYS A 99 -6.20 13.08 -14.84
N THR A 100 -6.60 11.87 -14.44
CA THR A 100 -7.72 11.63 -13.53
C THR A 100 -7.35 11.97 -12.09
N TYR A 101 -6.09 11.72 -11.69
CA TYR A 101 -5.58 11.95 -10.34
C TYR A 101 -4.35 12.88 -10.36
N PRO A 102 -4.51 14.17 -10.67
CA PRO A 102 -3.37 15.09 -10.85
C PRO A 102 -2.54 15.26 -9.58
N GLY A 103 -3.16 15.24 -8.41
CA GLY A 103 -2.45 15.32 -7.13
C GLY A 103 -1.46 14.18 -6.90
N LEU A 104 -1.71 12.98 -7.43
CA LEU A 104 -0.75 11.87 -7.35
C LEU A 104 0.48 12.13 -8.23
N TRP A 105 0.30 12.75 -9.39
CA TRP A 105 1.43 13.14 -10.23
C TRP A 105 2.26 14.26 -9.58
N GLU A 106 1.61 15.28 -9.08
CA GLU A 106 2.26 16.39 -8.37
C GLU A 106 3.05 15.88 -7.16
N ARG A 107 2.47 14.98 -6.38
CA ARG A 107 3.16 14.30 -5.29
C ARG A 107 4.40 13.56 -5.79
N THR A 108 4.27 12.72 -6.81
CA THR A 108 5.39 11.95 -7.37
C THR A 108 6.56 12.86 -7.78
N VAL A 109 6.27 13.93 -8.52
CA VAL A 109 7.29 14.89 -8.97
C VAL A 109 7.94 15.59 -7.77
N ARG A 110 7.17 15.96 -6.79
CA ARG A 110 7.61 16.65 -5.58
C ARG A 110 8.55 15.79 -4.73
N GLU A 111 8.15 14.52 -4.46
CA GLU A 111 8.97 13.55 -3.73
C GLU A 111 10.29 13.28 -4.44
N GLN A 112 10.28 13.11 -5.76
CA GLN A 112 11.50 12.89 -6.53
C GLN A 112 12.44 14.11 -6.52
N LYS A 113 11.90 15.32 -6.62
CA LYS A 113 12.70 16.55 -6.50
C LYS A 113 13.30 16.69 -5.10
N PHE A 114 12.50 16.44 -4.07
CA PHE A 114 12.96 16.48 -2.70
C PHE A 114 14.07 15.45 -2.44
N ALA A 115 13.88 14.21 -2.86
CA ALA A 115 14.88 13.15 -2.75
C ALA A 115 16.20 13.53 -3.43
N LYS A 116 16.15 14.06 -4.63
CA LYS A 116 17.35 14.53 -5.36
C LYS A 116 18.07 15.62 -4.61
N LYS A 117 17.33 16.57 -4.04
CA LYS A 117 17.92 17.70 -3.31
C LYS A 117 18.53 17.27 -1.99
N HIS A 118 17.83 16.45 -1.22
CA HIS A 118 18.17 16.17 0.18
C HIS A 118 18.78 14.77 0.42
N GLY A 119 18.65 13.83 -0.53
CA GLY A 119 19.16 12.46 -0.39
C GLY A 119 18.34 11.58 0.55
N TYR A 120 17.10 11.96 0.83
CA TYR A 120 16.16 11.15 1.60
C TYR A 120 14.70 11.48 1.25
N VAL A 121 13.78 10.64 1.66
CA VAL A 121 12.34 10.90 1.71
C VAL A 121 11.80 10.52 3.08
N ARG A 122 10.63 11.06 3.43
CA ARG A 122 9.98 10.79 4.71
C ARG A 122 8.56 10.31 4.48
N ALA A 123 8.16 9.26 5.21
CA ALA A 123 6.77 8.88 5.29
C ALA A 123 5.99 9.90 6.15
N TRP A 124 4.70 10.08 5.85
CA TRP A 124 3.80 10.94 6.64
C TRP A 124 3.65 10.45 8.10
N THR A 125 3.93 9.17 8.35
CA THR A 125 4.00 8.56 9.69
C THR A 125 5.31 8.87 10.43
N GLY A 126 6.26 9.60 9.82
CA GLY A 126 7.49 10.07 10.44
C GLY A 126 8.80 9.44 9.97
N PRO A 127 8.89 8.12 9.69
CA PRO A 127 10.16 7.49 9.31
C PRO A 127 10.78 8.03 8.05
N VAL A 128 12.11 7.98 8.01
CA VAL A 128 12.95 8.48 6.92
C VAL A 128 13.60 7.32 6.17
N ARG A 129 13.50 7.34 4.85
CA ARG A 129 14.27 6.49 3.95
C ARG A 129 15.43 7.30 3.35
N HIS A 130 16.64 6.98 3.73
CA HIS A 130 17.83 7.56 3.11
C HIS A 130 18.08 6.96 1.72
N LEU A 131 18.38 7.85 0.78
CA LEU A 131 18.79 7.54 -0.60
C LEU A 131 20.20 8.11 -0.77
N ALA A 132 21.15 7.44 -0.10
CA ALA A 132 22.50 7.95 0.12
C ALA A 132 23.22 8.33 -1.17
N GLU A 133 22.99 7.57 -2.25
CA GLU A 133 23.57 7.82 -3.56
C GLU A 133 23.22 9.20 -4.10
N LEU A 134 21.97 9.64 -3.91
CA LEU A 134 21.54 10.98 -4.31
C LEU A 134 22.22 12.10 -3.51
N ARG A 135 22.63 11.83 -2.29
CA ARG A 135 23.29 12.82 -1.42
C ARG A 135 24.68 13.20 -1.92
N PHE A 136 25.39 12.27 -2.52
CA PHE A 136 26.77 12.45 -2.96
C PHE A 136 26.89 12.93 -4.41
N MET A 137 25.79 12.94 -5.18
CA MET A 137 25.81 13.39 -6.58
C MET A 137 25.90 14.91 -6.67
N LYS A 138 26.68 15.39 -7.65
CA LYS A 138 26.79 16.80 -7.95
C LYS A 138 25.49 17.36 -8.49
N LYS A 139 25.04 18.48 -7.93
CA LYS A 139 23.75 19.10 -8.25
C LYS A 139 23.91 20.60 -8.52
N ASN A 140 22.98 21.13 -9.31
CA ASN A 140 22.79 22.57 -9.47
C ASN A 140 22.00 23.18 -8.29
N ALA A 141 21.76 24.48 -8.33
CA ALA A 141 21.00 25.19 -7.29
C ALA A 141 19.55 24.69 -7.15
N GLU A 142 18.98 24.20 -8.23
CA GLU A 142 17.62 23.64 -8.29
C GLU A 142 17.53 22.18 -7.78
N GLY A 143 18.69 21.58 -7.41
CA GLY A 143 18.78 20.19 -6.92
C GLY A 143 18.77 19.14 -8.03
N GLU A 144 19.01 19.50 -9.28
CA GLU A 144 19.13 18.57 -10.40
C GLU A 144 20.55 18.00 -10.48
N VAL A 145 20.67 16.70 -10.74
CA VAL A 145 21.97 16.04 -10.91
C VAL A 145 22.60 16.48 -12.23
N ILE A 146 23.84 16.93 -12.19
CA ILE A 146 24.55 17.55 -13.34
C ILE A 146 25.87 16.86 -13.65
N GLY A 147 26.40 17.14 -14.84
CA GLY A 147 27.71 16.66 -15.29
C GLY A 147 27.77 15.15 -15.49
N ALA A 148 28.90 14.55 -15.13
CA ALA A 148 29.11 13.10 -15.23
C ALA A 148 28.09 12.31 -14.37
N ASP A 149 27.71 12.85 -13.21
CA ASP A 149 26.74 12.23 -12.33
C ASP A 149 25.34 12.14 -12.95
N ALA A 150 24.98 13.08 -13.85
CA ALA A 150 23.71 13.03 -14.56
C ALA A 150 23.63 11.83 -15.52
N VAL A 151 24.76 11.43 -16.11
CA VAL A 151 24.86 10.25 -16.97
C VAL A 151 24.72 9.00 -16.11
N LEU A 152 25.50 8.92 -15.04
CA LEU A 152 25.47 7.82 -14.09
C LEU A 152 24.08 7.65 -13.45
N TYR A 153 23.44 8.74 -13.08
CA TYR A 153 22.08 8.73 -12.54
C TYR A 153 21.06 8.11 -13.52
N LYS A 154 21.14 8.48 -14.80
CA LYS A 154 20.23 7.94 -15.81
C LYS A 154 20.47 6.46 -16.13
N SER A 155 21.71 6.00 -16.09
CA SER A 155 22.06 4.62 -16.44
C SER A 155 21.86 3.64 -15.28
N GLU A 156 22.26 4.02 -14.05
CA GLU A 156 22.37 3.08 -12.94
C GLU A 156 21.44 3.41 -11.77
N PHE A 157 21.16 4.70 -11.55
CA PHE A 157 20.43 5.15 -10.37
C PHE A 157 19.01 5.69 -10.66
N ALA A 158 18.50 5.52 -11.87
CA ALA A 158 17.15 5.97 -12.21
C ALA A 158 16.05 5.31 -11.35
N HIS A 159 16.31 4.12 -10.80
CA HIS A 159 15.41 3.42 -9.87
C HIS A 159 15.16 4.21 -8.59
N LEU A 160 16.10 5.06 -8.15
CA LEU A 160 15.93 5.91 -6.97
C LEU A 160 14.73 6.88 -7.06
N ASN A 161 14.30 7.22 -8.28
CA ASN A 161 13.04 7.96 -8.47
C ASN A 161 11.83 7.16 -7.99
N ASN A 162 11.82 5.86 -8.29
CA ASN A 162 10.75 4.97 -7.84
C ASN A 162 10.83 4.75 -6.32
N ASP A 163 12.04 4.56 -5.80
CA ASP A 163 12.28 4.40 -4.36
C ASP A 163 11.81 5.65 -3.59
N ALA A 164 12.08 6.85 -4.12
CA ALA A 164 11.61 8.09 -3.54
C ALA A 164 10.08 8.18 -3.48
N THR A 165 9.39 7.66 -4.49
CA THR A 165 7.93 7.68 -4.56
C THR A 165 7.29 6.58 -3.71
N ASN A 166 7.90 5.40 -3.69
CA ASN A 166 7.33 4.19 -3.09
C ASN A 166 7.60 4.10 -1.59
N SER A 167 8.82 4.44 -1.16
CA SER A 167 9.21 4.26 0.23
C SER A 167 8.28 4.95 1.23
N PRO A 168 7.80 6.20 1.01
CA PRO A 168 6.86 6.82 1.92
C PRO A 168 5.54 6.07 2.04
N ILE A 169 5.04 5.46 0.94
CA ILE A 169 3.79 4.67 0.94
C ILE A 169 4.00 3.37 1.69
N GLN A 170 5.02 2.61 1.29
CA GLN A 170 5.32 1.31 1.90
C GLN A 170 5.67 1.43 3.39
N THR A 171 6.38 2.49 3.76
CA THR A 171 6.68 2.75 5.17
C THR A 171 5.40 3.08 5.96
N ALA A 172 4.47 3.84 5.38
CA ALA A 172 3.19 4.12 6.02
C ALA A 172 2.36 2.85 6.23
N GLU A 173 2.36 1.93 5.26
CA GLU A 173 1.71 0.62 5.34
C GLU A 173 2.27 -0.22 6.50
N VAL A 174 3.60 -0.34 6.59
CA VAL A 174 4.25 -1.06 7.70
C VAL A 174 3.95 -0.40 9.06
N TYR A 175 3.97 0.92 9.11
CA TYR A 175 3.66 1.67 10.33
C TYR A 175 2.21 1.55 10.79
N GLN A 176 1.32 1.19 9.90
CA GLN A 176 -0.05 0.83 10.23
C GLN A 176 -0.14 -0.62 10.71
N ALA A 177 0.49 -1.55 10.01
CA ALA A 177 0.43 -2.97 10.31
C ALA A 177 1.11 -3.33 11.65
N MET A 178 2.23 -2.69 11.97
CA MET A 178 3.01 -3.04 13.18
C MET A 178 2.28 -2.76 14.50
N PRO A 179 1.59 -1.62 14.70
CA PRO A 179 0.74 -1.43 15.88
C PRO A 179 -0.36 -2.49 16.01
N ASP A 180 -1.00 -2.87 14.91
CA ASP A 180 -2.05 -3.89 14.92
C ASP A 180 -1.50 -5.26 15.36
N VAL A 181 -0.32 -5.66 14.86
CA VAL A 181 0.38 -6.87 15.30
C VAL A 181 0.74 -6.80 16.78
N THR A 182 1.34 -5.68 17.20
CA THR A 182 1.76 -5.48 18.59
C THR A 182 0.55 -5.57 19.52
N THR A 183 -0.55 -4.92 19.16
CA THR A 183 -1.79 -4.93 19.94
C THR A 183 -2.34 -6.35 20.09
N GLN A 184 -2.33 -7.14 19.01
CA GLN A 184 -2.73 -8.55 19.05
C GLN A 184 -1.82 -9.39 19.97
N MET A 185 -0.51 -9.18 19.90
CA MET A 185 0.45 -9.88 20.78
C MET A 185 0.23 -9.51 22.25
N VAL A 186 0.00 -8.23 22.54
CA VAL A 186 -0.31 -7.75 23.90
C VAL A 186 -1.62 -8.33 24.39
N PHE A 187 -2.67 -8.35 23.55
CA PHE A 187 -3.96 -8.96 23.88
C PHE A 187 -3.81 -10.41 24.29
N VAL A 188 -3.18 -11.22 23.44
CA VAL A 188 -2.98 -12.65 23.70
C VAL A 188 -2.20 -12.88 25.00
N THR A 189 -1.12 -12.11 25.20
CA THR A 189 -0.25 -12.26 26.35
C THR A 189 -0.93 -11.81 27.65
N THR A 190 -1.54 -10.62 27.64
CA THR A 190 -2.17 -10.02 28.81
C THR A 190 -3.42 -10.81 29.23
N CYS A 191 -4.19 -11.30 28.26
CA CYS A 191 -5.36 -12.10 28.50
C CYS A 191 -5.06 -13.59 28.74
N GLY A 192 -3.79 -14.01 28.71
CA GLY A 192 -3.40 -15.40 28.95
C GLY A 192 -3.96 -16.40 27.92
N LEU A 193 -4.17 -15.95 26.67
CA LEU A 193 -4.73 -16.75 25.61
C LEU A 193 -3.68 -17.70 24.99
N ARG A 194 -4.15 -18.74 24.32
CA ARG A 194 -3.30 -19.74 23.66
C ARG A 194 -3.04 -19.44 22.20
N SER A 195 -3.87 -18.61 21.58
CA SER A 195 -3.70 -18.12 20.20
C SER A 195 -2.37 -17.37 20.03
N ARG A 196 -1.83 -17.33 18.82
CA ARG A 196 -0.54 -16.69 18.54
C ARG A 196 -0.54 -16.03 17.17
N VAL A 197 0.06 -14.84 17.06
CA VAL A 197 0.59 -14.32 15.81
C VAL A 197 1.91 -15.03 15.55
N PHE A 198 2.07 -15.70 14.42
CA PHE A 198 3.30 -16.43 14.13
C PHE A 198 4.08 -15.89 12.93
N ASN A 199 3.43 -15.17 12.05
CA ASN A 199 4.09 -14.58 10.89
C ASN A 199 3.42 -13.27 10.46
N VAL A 200 4.21 -12.41 9.84
CA VAL A 200 3.76 -11.14 9.26
C VAL A 200 4.34 -11.04 7.86
N VAL A 201 3.48 -10.95 6.84
CA VAL A 201 3.87 -10.86 5.45
C VAL A 201 3.25 -9.60 4.83
N HIS A 202 4.04 -8.54 4.71
CA HIS A 202 3.58 -7.22 4.24
C HIS A 202 2.43 -6.65 5.10
N ASP A 203 1.22 -6.64 4.57
CA ASP A 203 -0.02 -6.18 5.18
C ASP A 203 -0.89 -7.31 5.74
N SER A 204 -0.42 -8.54 5.69
CA SER A 204 -1.14 -9.72 6.19
C SER A 204 -0.48 -10.30 7.43
N PHE A 205 -1.32 -10.86 8.30
CA PHE A 205 -0.90 -11.56 9.52
C PHE A 205 -1.35 -13.00 9.46
N GLU A 206 -0.47 -13.90 9.80
CA GLU A 206 -0.77 -15.32 9.93
C GLU A 206 -0.90 -15.67 11.41
N LEU A 207 -2.02 -16.27 11.76
CA LEU A 207 -2.43 -16.51 13.14
C LEU A 207 -2.71 -18.00 13.37
N TYR A 208 -2.22 -18.51 14.49
CA TYR A 208 -2.77 -19.73 15.07
C TYR A 208 -3.85 -19.33 16.07
N ILE A 209 -5.10 -19.65 15.75
CA ILE A 209 -6.21 -19.39 16.67
C ILE A 209 -6.64 -20.69 17.33
N TYR A 210 -6.57 -20.73 18.66
CA TYR A 210 -7.10 -21.83 19.44
C TYR A 210 -8.63 -21.84 19.35
N LYS A 211 -9.22 -22.92 18.86
CA LYS A 211 -10.67 -23.00 18.55
C LYS A 211 -11.61 -22.40 19.62
N PRO A 212 -11.42 -22.64 20.92
CA PRO A 212 -12.26 -22.01 21.96
C PRO A 212 -12.14 -20.47 22.04
N GLU A 213 -11.07 -19.87 21.55
CA GLU A 213 -10.80 -18.43 21.58
C GLU A 213 -11.23 -17.73 20.29
N ARG A 214 -11.67 -18.46 19.26
CA ARG A 214 -11.90 -17.97 17.91
C ARG A 214 -12.83 -16.75 17.87
N ASP A 215 -14.02 -16.89 18.43
CA ASP A 215 -15.04 -15.86 18.33
C ASP A 215 -14.66 -14.61 19.14
N LEU A 216 -14.01 -14.78 20.30
CA LEU A 216 -13.40 -13.72 21.08
C LEU A 216 -12.29 -13.00 20.27
N TYR A 217 -11.45 -13.76 19.59
CA TYR A 217 -10.37 -13.18 18.79
C TYR A 217 -10.91 -12.40 17.60
N TYR A 218 -11.94 -12.88 16.93
CA TYR A 218 -12.59 -12.17 15.82
C TYR A 218 -13.27 -10.89 16.30
N ALA A 219 -13.93 -10.93 17.45
CA ALA A 219 -14.49 -9.74 18.06
C ALA A 219 -13.42 -8.69 18.40
N PHE A 220 -12.27 -9.13 18.92
CA PHE A 220 -11.13 -8.26 19.16
C PHE A 220 -10.58 -7.65 17.87
N LEU A 221 -10.45 -8.42 16.78
CA LEU A 221 -10.01 -7.89 15.47
C LEU A 221 -11.00 -6.87 14.91
N THR A 222 -12.30 -7.08 15.09
CA THR A 222 -13.35 -6.11 14.69
C THR A 222 -13.21 -4.79 15.42
N GLU A 223 -13.02 -4.83 16.74
CA GLU A 223 -12.81 -3.65 17.57
C GLU A 223 -11.49 -2.93 17.21
N LEU A 224 -10.42 -3.70 17.02
CA LEU A 224 -9.11 -3.21 16.61
C LEU A 224 -9.20 -2.48 15.27
N ALA A 225 -9.84 -3.08 14.24
CA ALA A 225 -10.02 -2.46 12.94
C ALA A 225 -10.81 -1.16 13.02
N ALA A 226 -11.87 -1.13 13.84
CA ALA A 226 -12.67 0.06 14.05
C ALA A 226 -11.86 1.20 14.70
N TYR A 227 -10.97 0.86 15.62
CA TYR A 227 -10.12 1.82 16.33
C TYR A 227 -8.96 2.32 15.45
N SER A 228 -8.32 1.44 14.69
CA SER A 228 -7.21 1.76 13.77
C SER A 228 -7.58 2.72 12.62
N ARG A 229 -8.87 2.99 12.43
CA ARG A 229 -9.35 3.99 11.46
C ARG A 229 -8.96 5.42 11.82
N GLN A 230 -8.84 5.73 13.11
CA GLN A 230 -8.69 7.11 13.59
C GLN A 230 -7.36 7.76 13.15
N PRO A 231 -6.22 7.06 13.21
CA PRO A 231 -4.95 7.63 12.77
C PRO A 231 -4.86 7.87 11.26
N HIS A 232 -5.79 7.33 10.47
CA HIS A 232 -5.78 7.39 9.00
C HIS A 232 -6.84 8.35 8.43
N PHE A 233 -7.06 9.47 9.08
CA PHE A 233 -8.00 10.51 8.62
C PHE A 233 -9.44 10.00 8.43
N GLY A 234 -9.84 9.03 9.24
CA GLY A 234 -11.18 8.45 9.16
C GLY A 234 -11.40 7.52 7.97
N ILE A 235 -10.35 7.10 7.28
CA ILE A 235 -10.45 6.12 6.20
C ILE A 235 -10.83 4.75 6.78
N PRO A 236 -11.94 4.14 6.35
CA PRO A 236 -12.34 2.83 6.83
C PRO A 236 -11.28 1.78 6.50
N MET A 237 -10.77 1.12 7.52
CA MET A 237 -9.91 -0.05 7.35
C MET A 237 -10.77 -1.31 7.46
N HIS A 238 -10.55 -2.25 6.56
CA HIS A 238 -11.14 -3.58 6.61
C HIS A 238 -10.06 -4.60 6.90
N ILE A 239 -10.37 -5.55 7.76
CA ILE A 239 -9.58 -6.76 7.93
C ILE A 239 -10.34 -7.87 7.20
N ASP A 240 -9.77 -8.38 6.12
CA ASP A 240 -10.26 -9.60 5.46
C ASP A 240 -9.65 -10.79 6.22
N VAL A 241 -10.47 -11.69 6.74
CA VAL A 241 -10.03 -12.88 7.45
C VAL A 241 -10.33 -14.11 6.62
N GLU A 242 -9.30 -14.93 6.40
CA GLU A 242 -9.42 -16.24 5.80
C GLU A 242 -9.04 -17.30 6.83
N GLU A 243 -9.95 -18.27 7.05
CA GLU A 243 -9.75 -19.38 8.00
C GLU A 243 -9.46 -20.67 7.23
N SER A 244 -8.37 -21.34 7.57
CA SER A 244 -8.08 -22.71 7.12
C SER A 244 -8.01 -23.64 8.30
N ASP A 245 -8.48 -24.90 8.12
CA ASP A 245 -8.46 -25.91 9.17
C ASP A 245 -7.16 -26.72 9.09
N LEU A 246 -6.36 -26.67 10.17
CA LEU A 246 -5.10 -27.42 10.25
C LEU A 246 -5.28 -28.94 10.26
N ASP A 247 -6.46 -29.43 10.63
CA ASP A 247 -6.74 -30.87 10.75
C ASP A 247 -6.66 -31.60 9.38
N ASN A 248 -6.65 -30.85 8.27
CA ASN A 248 -6.62 -31.40 6.91
C ASN A 248 -5.26 -31.23 6.17
N ASN A 249 -4.16 -30.90 6.82
CA ASN A 249 -2.86 -30.57 6.20
C ASN A 249 -2.93 -29.46 5.12
N GLU A 250 -3.90 -28.59 5.21
CA GLU A 250 -4.14 -27.52 4.21
C GLU A 250 -3.53 -26.18 4.60
N VAL A 251 -2.38 -26.20 5.27
CA VAL A 251 -1.69 -25.09 5.91
C VAL A 251 -1.38 -23.98 4.94
N PHE A 252 -1.67 -23.77 3.83
CA PHE A 252 -1.40 -22.67 2.89
C PHE A 252 -2.30 -22.71 1.63
N ARG A 253 -3.47 -23.33 1.72
CA ARG A 253 -4.47 -23.24 0.66
C ARG A 253 -5.40 -22.06 0.94
N GLU A 254 -6.07 -21.60 -0.11
CA GLU A 254 -7.11 -20.57 0.01
C GLU A 254 -8.08 -20.96 1.13
N GLY A 255 -8.08 -20.15 2.19
CA GLY A 255 -8.95 -20.34 3.33
C GLY A 255 -10.39 -19.98 3.01
N ARG A 256 -11.29 -20.31 3.92
CA ARG A 256 -12.68 -19.85 3.86
C ARG A 256 -12.72 -18.39 4.37
N GLU A 257 -13.25 -17.48 3.57
CA GLU A 257 -13.49 -16.10 4.00
C GLU A 257 -14.48 -16.06 5.17
N VAL A 258 -14.11 -15.37 6.23
CA VAL A 258 -14.93 -15.18 7.44
C VAL A 258 -15.31 -13.70 7.55
N ASN A 259 -16.61 -13.45 7.70
CA ASN A 259 -17.09 -12.11 8.02
C ASN A 259 -17.01 -11.88 9.53
N ILE A 260 -16.00 -11.12 9.97
CA ILE A 260 -15.79 -10.82 11.39
C ILE A 260 -16.62 -9.63 11.90
N GLU A 261 -17.26 -8.85 11.03
CA GLU A 261 -18.05 -7.66 11.41
C GLU A 261 -19.26 -7.98 12.30
N ASN A 262 -19.65 -9.26 12.35
CA ASN A 262 -20.78 -9.73 13.18
C ASN A 262 -20.38 -10.05 14.65
N PHE A 263 -19.08 -10.00 14.97
CA PHE A 263 -18.59 -10.30 16.31
C PHE A 263 -18.45 -9.00 17.11
N ASP A 264 -19.10 -8.95 18.28
CA ASP A 264 -19.07 -7.84 19.22
C ASP A 264 -18.24 -8.18 20.44
N LEU A 265 -17.24 -7.37 20.76
CA LEU A 265 -16.25 -7.69 21.79
C LEU A 265 -16.87 -7.81 23.18
N LYS A 266 -17.85 -6.96 23.53
CA LYS A 266 -18.54 -7.04 24.84
C LYS A 266 -19.32 -8.34 24.98
N THR A 267 -20.00 -8.71 23.92
CA THR A 267 -20.78 -9.96 23.85
C THR A 267 -19.86 -11.17 23.98
N GLU A 268 -18.75 -11.18 23.23
CA GLU A 268 -17.85 -12.35 23.24
C GLU A 268 -17.05 -12.46 24.55
N ILE A 269 -16.72 -11.37 25.22
CA ILE A 269 -16.15 -11.40 26.57
C ILE A 269 -17.16 -11.98 27.59
N LYS A 270 -18.43 -11.61 27.47
CA LYS A 270 -19.47 -12.22 28.34
C LYS A 270 -19.58 -13.72 28.10
N ASN A 271 -19.67 -14.15 26.85
CA ASN A 271 -19.71 -15.57 26.46
C ASN A 271 -18.47 -16.33 26.94
N TRP A 272 -17.29 -15.71 26.84
CA TRP A 272 -16.04 -16.25 27.37
C TRP A 272 -16.10 -16.46 28.87
N ASN A 273 -16.55 -15.45 29.63
CA ASN A 273 -16.63 -15.48 31.07
C ASN A 273 -17.62 -16.54 31.58
N GLU A 274 -18.71 -16.75 30.86
CA GLU A 274 -19.67 -17.84 31.18
C GLU A 274 -19.06 -19.24 30.93
N ARG A 275 -18.25 -19.39 29.87
CA ARG A 275 -17.59 -20.67 29.53
C ARG A 275 -16.36 -20.96 30.38
N PHE A 276 -15.66 -19.93 30.82
CA PHE A 276 -14.38 -20.04 31.55
C PHE A 276 -14.42 -19.22 32.85
N PRO A 277 -15.21 -19.60 33.84
CA PRO A 277 -15.39 -18.82 35.08
C PRO A 277 -14.11 -18.66 35.92
N SER A 278 -13.10 -19.51 35.72
CA SER A 278 -11.77 -19.37 36.33
C SER A 278 -10.82 -18.45 35.55
N HIS A 279 -11.21 -17.98 34.38
CA HIS A 279 -10.39 -17.14 33.49
C HIS A 279 -11.24 -15.98 32.97
N GLN A 280 -11.57 -15.07 33.86
CA GLN A 280 -12.45 -13.93 33.58
C GLN A 280 -11.69 -12.82 32.86
N LEU A 281 -12.29 -12.27 31.80
CA LEU A 281 -11.83 -11.09 31.08
C LEU A 281 -12.73 -9.90 31.40
N ASP A 282 -12.14 -8.74 31.44
CA ASP A 282 -12.81 -7.45 31.62
C ASP A 282 -12.76 -6.65 30.30
N TYR A 283 -13.92 -6.18 29.83
CA TYR A 283 -14.01 -5.47 28.56
C TYR A 283 -13.16 -4.21 28.56
N ASP A 284 -13.24 -3.39 29.63
CA ASP A 284 -12.54 -2.09 29.64
C ASP A 284 -11.01 -2.30 29.62
N LYS A 285 -10.52 -3.36 30.27
CA LYS A 285 -9.10 -3.73 30.22
C LYS A 285 -8.68 -4.22 28.82
N VAL A 286 -9.50 -5.04 28.17
CA VAL A 286 -9.22 -5.52 26.82
C VAL A 286 -9.27 -4.37 25.82
N HIS A 287 -10.28 -3.49 25.93
CA HIS A 287 -10.37 -2.29 25.10
C HIS A 287 -9.18 -1.35 25.33
N GLN A 288 -8.73 -1.20 26.58
CA GLN A 288 -7.57 -0.36 26.91
C GLN A 288 -6.29 -0.85 26.25
N ILE A 289 -6.13 -2.16 26.00
CA ILE A 289 -5.01 -2.70 25.24
C ILE A 289 -4.97 -2.09 23.83
N ILE A 290 -6.14 -1.94 23.18
CA ILE A 290 -6.22 -1.32 21.86
C ILE A 290 -5.84 0.16 21.95
N VAL A 291 -6.42 0.87 22.91
CA VAL A 291 -6.18 2.31 23.11
C VAL A 291 -4.70 2.61 23.36
N ASP A 292 -4.03 1.80 24.17
CA ASP A 292 -2.63 2.02 24.57
C ASP A 292 -1.63 1.69 23.45
N ASN A 293 -1.98 0.81 22.51
CA ASN A 293 -1.05 0.30 21.50
C ASN A 293 -1.28 0.88 20.10
N ILE A 294 -2.47 1.44 19.82
CA ILE A 294 -2.73 2.11 18.55
C ILE A 294 -2.42 3.61 18.68
N PRO A 295 -1.38 4.11 18.01
CA PRO A 295 -0.97 5.49 18.14
C PRO A 295 -1.96 6.43 17.45
N ILE A 296 -2.86 7.04 18.18
CA ILE A 296 -3.78 8.07 17.65
C ILE A 296 -3.02 9.33 17.23
N HIS A 297 -1.84 9.56 17.83
CA HIS A 297 -1.08 10.81 17.70
C HIS A 297 0.17 10.69 16.83
N GLY A 298 0.40 9.56 16.18
CA GLY A 298 1.58 9.34 15.36
C GLY A 298 1.45 9.80 13.90
N CYS A 299 0.25 10.16 13.48
CA CYS A 299 -0.01 10.61 12.11
C CYS A 299 0.09 12.13 12.03
N LEU A 300 0.90 12.59 11.10
CA LEU A 300 0.99 14.01 10.79
C LEU A 300 -0.35 14.50 10.23
N ASP A 301 -0.83 15.66 10.66
CA ASP A 301 -1.95 16.32 10.00
C ASP A 301 -1.60 16.48 8.51
N GLU A 302 -2.54 16.15 7.62
CA GLU A 302 -2.34 16.28 6.17
C GLU A 302 -1.88 17.68 5.77
N ARG A 303 -2.33 18.71 6.49
CA ARG A 303 -1.92 20.11 6.29
C ARG A 303 -0.48 20.38 6.73
N GLU A 304 0.06 19.56 7.60
CA GLU A 304 1.43 19.62 8.10
C GLU A 304 2.36 18.75 7.25
N TYR A 305 1.81 17.80 6.47
CA TYR A 305 2.53 17.00 5.52
C TYR A 305 2.63 17.72 4.17
N ILE A 306 3.65 18.51 4.01
CA ILE A 306 3.88 19.31 2.79
C ILE A 306 4.59 18.46 1.72
N GLY A 307 4.30 17.19 1.59
CA GLY A 307 4.71 16.35 0.46
C GLY A 307 6.18 16.34 0.06
N HIS A 308 7.07 16.61 0.97
CA HIS A 308 8.52 16.58 0.79
C HIS A 308 9.17 15.66 1.80
N GLY A 309 8.44 14.69 2.28
CA GLY A 309 8.85 13.99 3.47
C GLY A 309 8.92 14.95 4.67
N TYR A 310 8.04 15.92 4.70
CA TYR A 310 8.05 17.04 5.59
C TYR A 310 7.90 16.66 7.06
N ILE A 311 8.53 17.43 7.90
CA ILE A 311 8.47 17.31 9.35
C ILE A 311 7.48 18.35 9.86
N PRO A 312 6.40 17.99 10.56
CA PRO A 312 5.51 18.97 11.14
C PRO A 312 6.23 19.79 12.18
N HIS A 313 5.87 21.06 12.26
CA HIS A 313 6.39 21.95 13.26
C HIS A 313 5.82 21.72 14.66
N LYS A 314 4.69 20.99 14.75
CA LYS A 314 4.01 20.77 16.03
C LYS A 314 3.99 19.30 16.38
N VAL A 315 4.61 18.95 17.46
CA VAL A 315 4.41 17.68 18.15
C VAL A 315 3.10 17.78 18.93
N ALA A 316 2.47 16.63 19.21
CA ALA A 316 1.22 16.51 19.95
C ALA A 316 1.12 17.33 21.26
N ASN A 317 2.19 17.84 21.77
CA ASN A 317 2.27 18.65 23.00
C ASN A 317 2.36 20.18 22.73
N GLY A 318 2.09 20.64 21.52
CA GLY A 318 2.11 22.07 21.20
C GLY A 318 3.49 22.74 21.19
N LYS A 319 4.58 21.97 21.26
CA LYS A 319 5.94 22.49 21.12
C LYS A 319 6.37 22.40 19.66
N ASP A 320 6.86 23.52 19.14
CA ASP A 320 7.49 23.55 17.82
C ASP A 320 8.75 22.66 17.85
N VAL A 321 8.86 21.78 16.86
CA VAL A 321 10.09 21.03 16.62
C VAL A 321 10.89 21.81 15.63
N GLU A 322 12.10 22.21 16.00
CA GLU A 322 13.05 22.77 15.04
C GLU A 322 13.27 21.78 13.90
N VAL A 323 12.98 22.23 12.70
CA VAL A 323 13.33 21.48 11.49
C VAL A 323 14.83 21.51 11.36
N ILE A 324 15.47 20.41 11.67
CA ILE A 324 16.89 20.26 11.33
C ILE A 324 16.98 20.19 9.81
N THR A 325 17.16 21.34 9.19
CA THR A 325 17.60 21.42 7.80
C THR A 325 19.04 20.99 7.78
N ALA A 326 19.29 19.74 7.39
CA ALA A 326 20.64 19.25 7.14
C ALA A 326 21.13 19.70 5.76
#